data_e6fab91f608f7cb6ee9156e523cad856
#
_entry.id   e6fab91f608f7cb6ee9156e523cad856
#
_cell.length_a   1.000
_cell.length_b   1.000
_cell.length_c   1.000
_cell.angle_alpha   90.00
_cell.angle_beta   90.00
_cell.angle_gamma   90.00
#
_symmetry.space_group_name_H-M   'P 1'
#
loop_
_entity.id
_entity.type
_entity.pdbx_description
1 polymer ?
#
loop_
_entity_poly.entity_id
_entity_poly.type
_entity_poly.pdbx_seq_one_letter_code
_entity_poly.pdbx_strand_id
1 'polypeptide(L)'
;MQESDLRELLEPSDLGGSTKYFGTVRDAAKQLGLISVKEGDISLALDSKCVSSYDSMREYIVSNIDTISEGLFFDVSKEYISMNEQVFKFKGVSEAALVEHMSKVIGKPVYEDDMRAWRFWATYLGLGNLHDMLLLPNMYTYLKAVLAVCNIKKGEEYTFTDFVAAIKPYAEIGLSDIDGNKKINLAMSSGLRALHDEGIIQLSHKLDSGDMWFLYEAELHPIKSTVTHVTVRR
;
A
#
# COMPACT_ATOMS: atom_id res chain seq x y z
N MET A 1 24.55 -10.07 -15.04
CA MET A 1 23.88 -11.04 -15.96
C MET A 1 23.37 -10.26 -17.15
N GLN A 2 23.61 -10.76 -18.36
CA GLN A 2 23.11 -10.12 -19.57
C GLN A 2 21.57 -10.15 -19.62
N GLU A 3 20.96 -9.09 -20.14
CA GLU A 3 19.49 -8.98 -20.27
C GLU A 3 18.90 -10.15 -21.08
N SER A 4 19.59 -10.58 -22.13
CA SER A 4 19.16 -11.75 -22.94
C SER A 4 19.07 -13.03 -22.14
N ASP A 5 20.03 -13.26 -21.24
CA ASP A 5 20.07 -14.47 -20.43
C ASP A 5 19.00 -14.47 -19.36
N LEU A 6 18.77 -13.29 -18.73
CA LEU A 6 17.70 -13.14 -17.77
C LEU A 6 16.32 -13.29 -18.42
N ARG A 7 16.15 -12.76 -19.64
CA ARG A 7 14.92 -12.93 -20.43
C ARG A 7 14.64 -14.40 -20.70
N GLU A 8 15.63 -15.15 -21.20
CA GLU A 8 15.48 -16.57 -21.48
C GLU A 8 15.17 -17.39 -20.22
N LEU A 9 15.70 -16.95 -19.07
CA LEU A 9 15.42 -17.59 -17.78
C LEU A 9 13.98 -17.37 -17.30
N LEU A 10 13.42 -16.18 -17.52
CA LEU A 10 12.08 -15.80 -17.06
C LEU A 10 10.97 -16.11 -18.07
N GLU A 11 11.29 -16.06 -19.34
CA GLU A 11 10.38 -16.32 -20.47
C GLU A 11 11.09 -17.25 -21.48
N PRO A 12 11.25 -18.56 -21.15
CA PRO A 12 11.92 -19.48 -22.02
C PRO A 12 11.27 -19.58 -23.41
N SER A 13 12.07 -19.46 -24.46
CA SER A 13 11.60 -19.44 -25.85
C SER A 13 10.92 -20.75 -26.26
N ASP A 14 11.36 -21.88 -25.69
CA ASP A 14 10.83 -23.22 -25.92
C ASP A 14 9.45 -23.46 -25.31
N LEU A 15 9.05 -22.67 -24.32
CA LEU A 15 7.70 -22.73 -23.71
C LEU A 15 6.66 -21.88 -24.46
N GLY A 16 7.01 -21.33 -25.62
CA GLY A 16 6.12 -20.46 -26.40
C GLY A 16 5.79 -19.15 -25.67
N GLY A 17 6.62 -18.76 -24.73
CA GLY A 17 6.48 -17.58 -23.91
C GLY A 17 6.40 -16.31 -24.76
N SER A 18 5.50 -15.41 -24.36
CA SER A 18 5.44 -14.07 -24.93
C SER A 18 6.47 -13.20 -24.23
N THR A 19 7.45 -12.69 -24.96
CA THR A 19 8.47 -11.77 -24.45
C THR A 19 7.91 -10.39 -24.05
N LYS A 20 6.57 -10.22 -24.06
CA LYS A 20 5.90 -8.96 -23.73
C LYS A 20 6.02 -8.56 -22.27
N TYR A 21 6.07 -9.52 -21.34
CA TYR A 21 6.06 -9.23 -19.90
C TYR A 21 7.45 -8.89 -19.35
N PHE A 22 8.52 -9.45 -19.92
CA PHE A 22 9.88 -9.22 -19.45
C PHE A 22 10.22 -7.72 -19.34
N GLY A 23 9.95 -6.96 -20.41
CA GLY A 23 10.21 -5.51 -20.41
C GLY A 23 9.47 -4.78 -19.28
N THR A 24 8.19 -5.09 -19.11
CA THR A 24 7.34 -4.47 -18.06
C THR A 24 7.85 -4.82 -16.67
N VAL A 25 8.19 -6.09 -16.41
CA VAL A 25 8.72 -6.53 -15.12
C VAL A 25 10.07 -5.89 -14.81
N ARG A 26 10.99 -5.86 -15.80
CA ARG A 26 12.29 -5.20 -15.69
C ARG A 26 12.15 -3.71 -15.35
N ASP A 27 11.26 -3.02 -16.05
CA ASP A 27 11.07 -1.58 -15.86
C ASP A 27 10.44 -1.27 -14.50
N ALA A 28 9.48 -2.08 -14.05
CA ALA A 28 8.94 -2.02 -12.69
C ALA A 28 10.03 -2.26 -11.62
N ALA A 29 10.85 -3.30 -11.78
CA ALA A 29 11.94 -3.58 -10.86
C ALA A 29 12.97 -2.45 -10.81
N LYS A 30 13.26 -1.79 -11.95
CA LYS A 30 14.12 -0.62 -12.02
C LYS A 30 13.49 0.59 -11.31
N GLN A 31 12.21 0.86 -11.53
CA GLN A 31 11.48 1.96 -10.85
C GLN A 31 11.45 1.76 -9.34
N LEU A 32 11.30 0.52 -8.88
CA LEU A 32 11.34 0.17 -7.46
C LEU A 32 12.76 0.17 -6.87
N GLY A 33 13.80 0.50 -7.66
CA GLY A 33 15.18 0.49 -7.20
C GLY A 33 15.74 -0.90 -6.87
N LEU A 34 15.09 -1.97 -7.34
CA LEU A 34 15.51 -3.35 -7.06
C LEU A 34 16.70 -3.77 -7.93
N ILE A 35 16.77 -3.27 -9.17
CA ILE A 35 17.80 -3.58 -10.13
C ILE A 35 18.40 -2.33 -10.75
N SER A 36 19.65 -2.44 -11.18
CA SER A 36 20.30 -1.49 -12.09
C SER A 36 20.56 -2.14 -13.44
N VAL A 37 20.39 -1.36 -14.52
CA VAL A 37 20.66 -1.79 -15.90
C VAL A 37 21.74 -0.87 -16.47
N LYS A 38 22.89 -1.45 -16.87
CA LYS A 38 24.02 -0.72 -17.46
C LYS A 38 24.52 -1.50 -18.68
N GLU A 39 24.48 -0.89 -19.85
CA GLU A 39 25.01 -1.48 -21.10
C GLU A 39 24.49 -2.89 -21.40
N GLY A 40 23.21 -3.18 -21.03
CA GLY A 40 22.60 -4.51 -21.21
C GLY A 40 22.86 -5.49 -20.07
N ASP A 41 23.69 -5.13 -19.10
CA ASP A 41 23.87 -5.93 -17.87
C ASP A 41 22.85 -5.53 -16.79
N ILE A 42 22.20 -6.55 -16.24
CA ILE A 42 21.26 -6.40 -15.12
C ILE A 42 21.93 -6.94 -13.84
N SER A 43 21.90 -6.14 -12.79
CA SER A 43 22.37 -6.50 -11.46
C SER A 43 21.41 -6.04 -10.37
N LEU A 44 21.41 -6.72 -9.21
CA LEU A 44 20.71 -6.21 -8.03
C LEU A 44 21.32 -4.87 -7.62
N ALA A 45 20.46 -3.89 -7.34
CA ALA A 45 20.85 -2.55 -6.87
C ALA A 45 20.88 -2.44 -5.34
N LEU A 46 20.47 -3.51 -4.63
CA LEU A 46 20.31 -3.56 -3.19
C LEU A 46 20.84 -4.88 -2.61
N ASP A 47 20.90 -4.97 -1.26
CA ASP A 47 21.25 -6.23 -0.59
C ASP A 47 20.23 -7.31 -0.93
N SER A 48 20.72 -8.51 -1.31
CA SER A 48 19.88 -9.66 -1.65
C SER A 48 18.91 -10.06 -0.53
N LYS A 49 19.21 -9.73 0.72
CA LYS A 49 18.31 -9.93 1.86
C LYS A 49 17.00 -9.18 1.72
N CYS A 50 17.01 -8.01 1.09
CA CYS A 50 15.80 -7.21 0.87
C CYS A 50 14.81 -7.88 -0.09
N VAL A 51 15.24 -8.83 -0.90
CA VAL A 51 14.40 -9.59 -1.83
C VAL A 51 14.33 -11.09 -1.49
N SER A 52 14.77 -11.48 -0.30
CA SER A 52 14.80 -12.88 0.14
C SER A 52 13.41 -13.44 0.48
N SER A 53 12.45 -12.57 0.75
CA SER A 53 11.05 -12.93 1.01
C SER A 53 10.11 -11.83 0.52
N TYR A 54 8.81 -12.14 0.39
CA TYR A 54 7.79 -11.16 0.06
C TYR A 54 7.69 -10.04 1.10
N ASP A 55 7.86 -10.37 2.38
CA ASP A 55 7.80 -9.38 3.45
C ASP A 55 9.03 -8.47 3.44
N SER A 56 10.24 -9.02 3.29
CA SER A 56 11.48 -8.21 3.18
C SER A 56 11.43 -7.23 2.00
N MET A 57 10.88 -7.67 0.85
CA MET A 57 10.75 -6.80 -0.31
C MET A 57 9.67 -5.73 -0.09
N ARG A 58 8.56 -6.06 0.59
CA ARG A 58 7.53 -5.07 0.96
C ARG A 58 8.08 -4.03 1.93
N GLU A 59 8.80 -4.45 2.96
CA GLU A 59 9.47 -3.57 3.92
C GLU A 59 10.46 -2.64 3.23
N TYR A 60 11.24 -3.16 2.28
CA TYR A 60 12.15 -2.35 1.47
C TYR A 60 11.40 -1.29 0.65
N ILE A 61 10.31 -1.66 -0.05
CA ILE A 61 9.50 -0.72 -0.83
C ILE A 61 8.90 0.34 0.08
N VAL A 62 8.33 -0.06 1.22
CA VAL A 62 7.73 0.86 2.19
C VAL A 62 8.77 1.81 2.78
N SER A 63 9.99 1.35 3.08
CA SER A 63 11.05 2.21 3.62
C SER A 63 11.60 3.23 2.62
N ASN A 64 11.37 3.01 1.32
CA ASN A 64 11.79 3.93 0.25
C ASN A 64 10.59 4.57 -0.47
N ILE A 65 9.42 4.54 0.15
CA ILE A 65 8.17 4.95 -0.51
C ILE A 65 8.19 6.42 -0.93
N ASP A 66 8.84 7.29 -0.18
CA ASP A 66 9.01 8.71 -0.48
C ASP A 66 9.80 8.95 -1.78
N THR A 67 10.78 8.11 -2.07
CA THR A 67 11.62 8.23 -3.28
C THR A 67 10.99 7.62 -4.53
N ILE A 68 10.03 6.68 -4.35
CA ILE A 68 9.35 5.98 -5.44
C ILE A 68 7.88 6.39 -5.59
N SER A 69 7.39 7.32 -4.75
CA SER A 69 5.96 7.67 -4.62
C SER A 69 5.41 8.57 -5.74
N GLU A 70 6.11 8.71 -6.85
CA GLU A 70 5.64 9.42 -8.03
C GLU A 70 5.08 8.46 -9.09
N GLY A 71 4.05 8.91 -9.80
CA GLY A 71 3.50 8.19 -10.94
C GLY A 71 2.08 7.66 -10.74
N LEU A 72 1.55 7.09 -11.82
CA LEU A 72 0.13 6.69 -11.93
C LEU A 72 -0.31 5.71 -10.84
N PHE A 73 0.58 4.78 -10.42
CA PHE A 73 0.27 3.83 -9.35
C PHE A 73 -0.13 4.54 -8.05
N PHE A 74 0.62 5.58 -7.67
CA PHE A 74 0.36 6.32 -6.43
C PHE A 74 -0.86 7.22 -6.55
N ASP A 75 -1.04 7.88 -7.71
CA ASP A 75 -2.22 8.70 -7.98
C ASP A 75 -3.51 7.85 -7.86
N VAL A 76 -3.53 6.67 -8.51
CA VAL A 76 -4.66 5.73 -8.43
C VAL A 76 -4.84 5.21 -7.00
N SER A 77 -3.76 4.88 -6.29
CA SER A 77 -3.83 4.36 -4.93
C SER A 77 -4.42 5.38 -3.95
N LYS A 78 -3.95 6.62 -4.00
CA LYS A 78 -4.46 7.72 -3.15
C LYS A 78 -5.94 7.96 -3.41
N GLU A 79 -6.32 8.08 -4.69
CA GLU A 79 -7.73 8.28 -5.06
C GLU A 79 -8.60 7.10 -4.63
N TYR A 80 -8.19 5.86 -4.94
CA TYR A 80 -8.96 4.67 -4.60
C TYR A 80 -9.21 4.54 -3.09
N ILE A 81 -8.20 4.83 -2.27
CA ILE A 81 -8.30 4.76 -0.82
C ILE A 81 -9.19 5.89 -0.29
N SER A 82 -9.11 7.09 -0.86
CA SER A 82 -9.92 8.24 -0.46
C SER A 82 -11.42 8.03 -0.73
N MET A 83 -11.76 7.19 -1.71
CA MET A 83 -13.16 6.86 -2.04
C MET A 83 -13.90 6.14 -0.90
N ASN A 84 -13.20 5.53 0.05
CA ASN A 84 -13.81 4.80 1.16
C ASN A 84 -14.82 3.75 0.67
N GLU A 85 -16.06 3.76 1.20
CA GLU A 85 -17.13 2.85 0.78
C GLU A 85 -17.64 3.07 -0.64
N GLN A 86 -17.32 4.22 -1.27
CA GLN A 86 -17.72 4.50 -2.65
C GLN A 86 -17.17 3.47 -3.64
N VAL A 87 -16.04 2.82 -3.31
CA VAL A 87 -15.47 1.75 -4.11
C VAL A 87 -16.45 0.60 -4.35
N PHE A 88 -17.37 0.34 -3.40
CA PHE A 88 -18.37 -0.72 -3.52
C PHE A 88 -19.43 -0.46 -4.61
N LYS A 89 -19.58 0.78 -5.06
CA LYS A 89 -20.46 1.12 -6.20
C LYS A 89 -19.98 0.50 -7.50
N PHE A 90 -18.68 0.14 -7.58
CA PHE A 90 -18.10 -0.51 -8.74
C PHE A 90 -18.18 -2.04 -8.70
N LYS A 91 -18.74 -2.62 -7.63
CA LYS A 91 -18.98 -4.07 -7.55
C LYS A 91 -20.03 -4.49 -8.58
N GLY A 92 -19.66 -5.43 -9.47
CA GLY A 92 -20.55 -5.91 -10.53
C GLY A 92 -20.77 -4.93 -11.68
N VAL A 93 -20.08 -3.80 -11.69
CA VAL A 93 -20.05 -2.84 -12.80
C VAL A 93 -18.84 -3.14 -13.69
N SER A 94 -18.89 -2.73 -14.96
CA SER A 94 -17.77 -2.93 -15.88
C SER A 94 -16.49 -2.22 -15.38
N GLU A 95 -15.35 -2.82 -15.64
CA GLU A 95 -14.04 -2.22 -15.32
C GLU A 95 -13.88 -0.81 -15.94
N ALA A 96 -14.46 -0.62 -17.13
CA ALA A 96 -14.46 0.66 -17.83
C ALA A 96 -15.02 1.82 -16.99
N ALA A 97 -16.03 1.58 -16.14
CA ALA A 97 -16.60 2.63 -15.28
C ALA A 97 -15.61 3.12 -14.22
N LEU A 98 -14.83 2.21 -13.62
CA LEU A 98 -13.77 2.58 -12.66
C LEU A 98 -12.62 3.29 -13.37
N VAL A 99 -12.23 2.81 -14.56
CA VAL A 99 -11.19 3.45 -15.40
C VAL A 99 -11.60 4.88 -15.78
N GLU A 100 -12.84 5.09 -16.21
CA GLU A 100 -13.36 6.42 -16.52
C GLU A 100 -13.34 7.35 -15.29
N HIS A 101 -13.80 6.84 -14.14
CA HIS A 101 -13.76 7.60 -12.88
C HIS A 101 -12.33 8.02 -12.54
N MET A 102 -11.38 7.06 -12.53
CA MET A 102 -9.97 7.34 -12.20
C MET A 102 -9.35 8.34 -13.18
N SER A 103 -9.57 8.17 -14.48
CA SER A 103 -9.05 9.10 -15.49
C SER A 103 -9.55 10.52 -15.26
N LYS A 104 -10.84 10.65 -14.93
CA LYS A 104 -11.48 11.96 -14.70
C LYS A 104 -10.95 12.66 -13.45
N VAL A 105 -10.83 11.94 -12.33
CA VAL A 105 -10.44 12.54 -11.05
C VAL A 105 -8.94 12.84 -11.01
N ILE A 106 -8.12 11.91 -11.50
CA ILE A 106 -6.66 12.07 -11.54
C ILE A 106 -6.24 13.11 -12.61
N GLY A 107 -7.09 13.36 -13.61
CA GLY A 107 -6.78 14.27 -14.72
C GLY A 107 -5.74 13.74 -15.70
N LYS A 108 -5.50 12.42 -15.69
CA LYS A 108 -4.57 11.71 -16.59
C LYS A 108 -5.28 10.49 -17.19
N PRO A 109 -4.92 10.06 -18.41
CA PRO A 109 -5.45 8.83 -18.98
C PRO A 109 -5.09 7.63 -18.10
N VAL A 110 -6.09 6.82 -17.75
CA VAL A 110 -5.94 5.52 -17.08
C VAL A 110 -6.58 4.49 -18.00
N TYR A 111 -5.93 3.35 -18.18
CA TYR A 111 -6.40 2.27 -19.03
C TYR A 111 -6.71 1.01 -18.20
N GLU A 112 -7.44 0.06 -18.78
CA GLU A 112 -7.76 -1.20 -18.10
C GLU A 112 -6.50 -1.98 -17.69
N ASP A 113 -5.47 -1.97 -18.54
CA ASP A 113 -4.19 -2.64 -18.24
C ASP A 113 -3.48 -1.98 -17.05
N ASP A 114 -3.58 -0.64 -16.91
CA ASP A 114 -3.04 0.08 -15.76
C ASP A 114 -3.76 -0.34 -14.47
N MET A 115 -5.10 -0.47 -14.53
CA MET A 115 -5.89 -0.92 -13.37
C MET A 115 -5.62 -2.37 -13.00
N ARG A 116 -5.35 -3.26 -13.97
CA ARG A 116 -4.94 -4.65 -13.71
C ARG A 116 -3.57 -4.70 -13.03
N ALA A 117 -2.59 -3.95 -13.54
CA ALA A 117 -1.27 -3.84 -12.94
C ALA A 117 -1.35 -3.21 -11.55
N TRP A 118 -2.14 -2.14 -11.40
CA TRP A 118 -2.38 -1.49 -10.12
C TRP A 118 -2.94 -2.46 -9.08
N ARG A 119 -3.97 -3.24 -9.39
CA ARG A 119 -4.56 -4.22 -8.45
C ARG A 119 -3.54 -5.24 -7.97
N PHE A 120 -2.69 -5.74 -8.87
CA PHE A 120 -1.62 -6.66 -8.50
C PHE A 120 -0.69 -6.03 -7.44
N TRP A 121 -0.17 -4.86 -7.72
CA TRP A 121 0.76 -4.18 -6.83
C TRP A 121 0.09 -3.67 -5.53
N ALA A 122 -1.13 -3.17 -5.60
CA ALA A 122 -1.90 -2.73 -4.45
C ALA A 122 -2.19 -3.90 -3.49
N THR A 123 -2.53 -5.08 -4.03
CA THR A 123 -2.71 -6.31 -3.24
C THR A 123 -1.37 -6.76 -2.64
N TYR A 124 -0.30 -6.78 -3.43
CA TYR A 124 1.02 -7.16 -2.95
C TYR A 124 1.52 -6.25 -1.82
N LEU A 125 1.38 -4.94 -1.98
CA LEU A 125 1.74 -3.97 -0.95
C LEU A 125 0.81 -4.02 0.27
N GLY A 126 -0.38 -4.60 0.13
CA GLY A 126 -1.33 -4.74 1.22
C GLY A 126 -2.20 -3.51 1.44
N LEU A 127 -2.53 -2.78 0.37
CA LEU A 127 -3.48 -1.66 0.41
C LEU A 127 -4.93 -2.14 0.53
N GLY A 128 -5.18 -3.42 0.24
CA GLY A 128 -6.47 -4.07 0.35
C GLY A 128 -6.41 -5.54 -0.01
N ASN A 129 -7.56 -6.20 0.10
CA ASN A 129 -7.74 -7.60 -0.29
C ASN A 129 -8.54 -7.69 -1.58
N LEU A 130 -8.02 -8.41 -2.58
CA LEU A 130 -8.72 -8.58 -3.85
C LEU A 130 -9.88 -9.56 -3.67
N HIS A 131 -11.08 -9.14 -4.04
CA HIS A 131 -12.28 -9.97 -4.11
C HIS A 131 -12.91 -9.77 -5.49
N ASP A 132 -12.92 -10.80 -6.30
CA ASP A 132 -13.21 -10.72 -7.73
C ASP A 132 -12.29 -9.66 -8.38
N MET A 133 -12.84 -8.61 -8.96
CA MET A 133 -12.09 -7.50 -9.57
C MET A 133 -12.05 -6.25 -8.68
N LEU A 134 -12.59 -6.31 -7.47
CA LEU A 134 -12.64 -5.20 -6.52
C LEU A 134 -11.56 -5.36 -5.45
N LEU A 135 -10.78 -4.33 -5.19
CA LEU A 135 -9.88 -4.27 -4.05
C LEU A 135 -10.68 -3.78 -2.83
N LEU A 136 -10.90 -4.65 -1.85
CA LEU A 136 -11.54 -4.28 -0.58
C LEU A 136 -10.55 -3.49 0.27
N PRO A 137 -10.82 -2.20 0.58
CA PRO A 137 -9.86 -1.35 1.30
C PRO A 137 -9.54 -1.89 2.70
N ASN A 138 -8.30 -2.31 2.92
CA ASN A 138 -7.81 -2.77 4.21
C ASN A 138 -6.28 -2.73 4.22
N MET A 139 -5.69 -1.79 4.93
CA MET A 139 -4.24 -1.59 4.95
C MET A 139 -3.52 -2.40 6.05
N TYR A 140 -4.09 -3.49 6.53
CA TYR A 140 -3.46 -4.32 7.58
C TYR A 140 -2.04 -4.75 7.22
N THR A 141 -1.85 -5.39 6.06
CA THR A 141 -0.54 -5.89 5.62
C THR A 141 0.46 -4.77 5.36
N TYR A 142 -0.02 -3.66 4.79
CA TYR A 142 0.78 -2.46 4.56
C TYR A 142 1.26 -1.84 5.88
N LEU A 143 0.35 -1.62 6.83
CA LEU A 143 0.66 -1.05 8.14
C LEU A 143 1.60 -1.93 8.95
N LYS A 144 1.50 -3.25 8.81
CA LYS A 144 2.43 -4.18 9.44
C LYS A 144 3.87 -3.98 8.93
N ALA A 145 4.04 -3.78 7.61
CA ALA A 145 5.34 -3.43 7.03
C ALA A 145 5.80 -2.03 7.48
N VAL A 146 4.90 -1.04 7.55
CA VAL A 146 5.20 0.29 8.09
C VAL A 146 5.73 0.20 9.53
N LEU A 147 5.07 -0.57 10.39
CA LEU A 147 5.50 -0.76 11.78
C LEU A 147 6.86 -1.47 11.91
N ALA A 148 7.23 -2.29 10.93
CA ALA A 148 8.54 -2.95 10.91
C ALA A 148 9.69 -1.98 10.57
N VAL A 149 9.42 -0.93 9.79
CA VAL A 149 10.46 0.02 9.31
C VAL A 149 10.44 1.37 10.00
N CYS A 150 9.30 1.79 10.59
CA CYS A 150 9.20 3.06 11.29
C CYS A 150 9.91 3.03 12.68
N ASN A 151 10.33 4.21 13.14
CA ASN A 151 11.05 4.33 14.41
C ASN A 151 10.08 4.47 15.61
N ILE A 152 9.22 3.46 15.80
CA ILE A 152 8.30 3.37 16.94
C ILE A 152 8.79 2.29 17.91
N LYS A 153 8.91 2.63 19.18
CA LYS A 153 9.38 1.69 20.20
C LYS A 153 8.25 0.82 20.71
N LYS A 154 8.55 -0.47 20.82
CA LYS A 154 7.61 -1.45 21.38
C LYS A 154 7.40 -1.20 22.87
N GLY A 155 6.17 -1.33 23.34
CA GLY A 155 5.78 -1.15 24.73
C GLY A 155 5.54 0.30 25.14
N GLU A 156 5.92 1.29 24.32
CA GLU A 156 5.62 2.69 24.58
C GLU A 156 4.22 3.07 24.10
N GLU A 157 3.57 3.94 24.85
CA GLU A 157 2.28 4.53 24.48
C GLU A 157 2.50 5.88 23.81
N TYR A 158 1.88 6.08 22.67
CA TYR A 158 1.92 7.32 21.88
C TYR A 158 0.55 7.96 21.87
N THR A 159 0.48 9.30 21.83
CA THR A 159 -0.75 9.95 21.36
C THR A 159 -1.03 9.51 19.93
N PHE A 160 -2.29 9.53 19.50
CA PHE A 160 -2.58 9.13 18.12
C PHE A 160 -1.96 10.10 17.11
N THR A 161 -1.83 11.39 17.44
CA THR A 161 -1.11 12.39 16.64
C THR A 161 0.36 12.03 16.47
N ASP A 162 1.08 11.68 17.55
CA ASP A 162 2.48 11.28 17.48
C ASP A 162 2.67 10.00 16.69
N PHE A 163 1.76 9.04 16.87
CA PHE A 163 1.76 7.80 16.09
C PHE A 163 1.59 8.07 14.60
N VAL A 164 0.59 8.87 14.20
CA VAL A 164 0.37 9.26 12.81
C VAL A 164 1.58 9.99 12.25
N ALA A 165 2.17 10.92 13.00
CA ALA A 165 3.37 11.63 12.59
C ALA A 165 4.55 10.68 12.35
N ALA A 166 4.74 9.66 13.21
CA ALA A 166 5.80 8.68 13.08
C ALA A 166 5.65 7.75 11.87
N ILE A 167 4.41 7.35 11.53
CA ILE A 167 4.16 6.48 10.38
C ILE A 167 4.00 7.24 9.05
N LYS A 168 3.70 8.54 9.08
CA LYS A 168 3.38 9.34 7.89
C LYS A 168 4.41 9.24 6.76
N PRO A 169 5.74 9.27 7.00
CA PRO A 169 6.72 9.15 5.92
C PRO A 169 6.61 7.84 5.13
N TYR A 170 6.09 6.80 5.76
CA TYR A 170 5.95 5.46 5.19
C TYR A 170 4.53 5.12 4.74
N ALA A 171 3.54 5.88 5.21
CA ALA A 171 2.11 5.59 5.02
C ALA A 171 1.34 6.71 4.28
N GLU A 172 2.03 7.56 3.53
CA GLU A 172 1.42 8.71 2.84
C GLU A 172 0.25 8.30 1.95
N ILE A 173 0.31 7.14 1.27
CA ILE A 173 -0.79 6.62 0.45
C ILE A 173 -2.10 6.57 1.24
N GLY A 174 -2.06 6.12 2.50
CA GLY A 174 -3.24 5.99 3.35
C GLY A 174 -3.56 7.25 4.18
N LEU A 175 -2.68 8.24 4.17
CA LEU A 175 -2.81 9.45 4.99
C LEU A 175 -2.96 10.73 4.15
N SER A 176 -3.01 10.59 2.82
CA SER A 176 -3.04 11.73 1.89
C SER A 176 -4.34 12.54 1.95
N ASP A 177 -5.44 11.92 2.36
CA ASP A 177 -6.77 12.51 2.46
C ASP A 177 -7.12 13.00 3.88
N ILE A 178 -6.17 12.95 4.83
CA ILE A 178 -6.40 13.43 6.18
C ILE A 178 -6.41 14.96 6.20
N ASP A 179 -7.57 15.48 6.50
CA ASP A 179 -7.80 16.91 6.71
C ASP A 179 -7.57 17.32 8.19
N GLY A 180 -7.76 18.61 8.48
CA GLY A 180 -7.68 19.14 9.84
C GLY A 180 -8.70 18.56 10.83
N ASN A 181 -9.69 17.76 10.36
CA ASN A 181 -10.71 17.13 11.21
C ASN A 181 -10.23 15.80 11.81
N LYS A 182 -8.98 15.39 11.56
CA LYS A 182 -8.38 14.16 12.11
C LYS A 182 -9.22 12.90 11.82
N LYS A 183 -9.76 12.81 10.61
CA LYS A 183 -10.51 11.63 10.15
C LYS A 183 -9.60 10.68 9.38
N ILE A 184 -9.68 9.42 9.72
CA ILE A 184 -8.95 8.32 9.07
C ILE A 184 -9.89 7.59 8.10
N ASN A 185 -9.44 7.35 6.88
CA ASN A 185 -10.21 6.64 5.87
C ASN A 185 -10.49 5.16 6.23
N LEU A 186 -11.36 4.52 5.44
CA LEU A 186 -11.79 3.14 5.63
C LEU A 186 -10.62 2.15 5.61
N ALA A 187 -9.69 2.28 4.65
CA ALA A 187 -8.59 1.34 4.47
C ALA A 187 -7.65 1.31 5.67
N MET A 188 -7.22 2.49 6.12
CA MET A 188 -6.38 2.67 7.31
C MET A 188 -7.11 2.23 8.57
N SER A 189 -8.38 2.64 8.75
CA SER A 189 -9.18 2.29 9.92
C SER A 189 -9.37 0.79 10.04
N SER A 190 -9.64 0.10 8.94
CA SER A 190 -9.77 -1.36 8.89
C SER A 190 -8.44 -2.05 9.24
N GLY A 191 -7.33 -1.55 8.69
CA GLY A 191 -6.01 -2.08 9.00
C GLY A 191 -5.60 -1.87 10.46
N LEU A 192 -5.85 -0.70 11.03
CA LEU A 192 -5.57 -0.40 12.45
C LEU A 192 -6.38 -1.29 13.40
N ARG A 193 -7.66 -1.53 13.09
CA ARG A 193 -8.48 -2.45 13.88
C ARG A 193 -7.98 -3.88 13.80
N ALA A 194 -7.63 -4.35 12.60
CA ALA A 194 -7.06 -5.70 12.44
C ALA A 194 -5.75 -5.87 13.22
N LEU A 195 -4.88 -4.87 13.22
CA LEU A 195 -3.66 -4.87 14.04
C LEU A 195 -3.97 -4.89 15.55
N HIS A 196 -5.04 -4.19 15.97
CA HIS A 196 -5.50 -4.21 17.36
C HIS A 196 -6.04 -5.59 17.77
N ASP A 197 -6.87 -6.20 16.94
CA ASP A 197 -7.47 -7.51 17.18
C ASP A 197 -6.41 -8.62 17.27
N GLU A 198 -5.33 -8.51 16.48
CA GLU A 198 -4.18 -9.41 16.58
C GLU A 198 -3.23 -9.10 17.75
N GLY A 199 -3.47 -8.01 18.48
CA GLY A 199 -2.62 -7.57 19.58
C GLY A 199 -1.22 -7.09 19.15
N ILE A 200 -1.06 -6.69 17.87
CA ILE A 200 0.17 -6.05 17.38
C ILE A 200 0.25 -4.62 17.89
N ILE A 201 -0.88 -3.92 17.88
CA ILE A 201 -1.05 -2.63 18.53
C ILE A 201 -2.21 -2.69 19.52
N GLN A 202 -2.28 -1.73 20.41
CA GLN A 202 -3.46 -1.48 21.22
C GLN A 202 -3.94 -0.06 20.97
N LEU A 203 -5.12 0.07 20.38
CA LEU A 203 -5.84 1.33 20.27
C LEU A 203 -6.59 1.58 21.58
N SER A 204 -6.59 2.83 22.06
CA SER A 204 -7.32 3.22 23.26
C SER A 204 -7.92 4.61 23.13
N HIS A 205 -8.98 4.84 23.91
CA HIS A 205 -9.64 6.14 24.05
C HIS A 205 -9.58 6.57 25.51
N LYS A 206 -8.91 7.69 25.80
CA LYS A 206 -8.84 8.32 27.13
C LYS A 206 -9.75 9.54 27.14
N LEU A 207 -10.67 9.59 28.08
CA LEU A 207 -11.71 10.64 28.15
C LEU A 207 -11.14 12.05 28.29
N ASP A 208 -10.04 12.18 29.02
CA ASP A 208 -9.41 13.48 29.33
C ASP A 208 -8.39 13.92 28.25
N SER A 209 -8.27 13.18 27.15
CA SER A 209 -7.34 13.53 26.08
C SER A 209 -7.98 14.53 25.11
N GLY A 210 -7.30 15.66 24.90
CA GLY A 210 -7.64 16.61 23.84
C GLY A 210 -7.25 16.15 22.43
N ASP A 211 -6.52 15.02 22.31
CA ASP A 211 -6.05 14.48 21.03
C ASP A 211 -7.00 13.40 20.49
N MET A 212 -8.18 13.81 20.06
CA MET A 212 -9.19 12.90 19.54
C MET A 212 -9.07 12.76 18.01
N TRP A 213 -9.00 11.51 17.54
CA TRP A 213 -9.03 11.14 16.14
C TRP A 213 -10.25 10.26 15.84
N PHE A 214 -10.72 10.29 14.60
CA PHE A 214 -11.90 9.57 14.16
C PHE A 214 -11.51 8.51 13.12
N LEU A 215 -11.66 7.25 13.50
CA LEU A 215 -11.62 6.14 12.56
C LEU A 215 -12.92 6.10 11.75
N TYR A 216 -12.86 5.51 10.56
CA TYR A 216 -14.06 5.21 9.80
C TYR A 216 -14.98 4.32 10.63
N GLU A 217 -16.28 4.64 10.68
CA GLU A 217 -17.24 3.99 11.60
C GLU A 217 -17.35 2.48 11.34
N ALA A 218 -17.40 1.71 12.41
CA ALA A 218 -17.60 0.26 12.39
C ALA A 218 -18.50 -0.15 13.58
N GLU A 219 -19.79 -0.29 13.32
CA GLU A 219 -20.81 -0.53 14.35
C GLU A 219 -20.58 -1.81 15.16
N LEU A 220 -20.08 -2.87 14.49
CA LEU A 220 -19.89 -4.18 15.10
C LEU A 220 -18.52 -4.35 15.79
N HIS A 221 -17.62 -3.37 15.67
CA HIS A 221 -16.30 -3.45 16.29
C HIS A 221 -16.28 -2.77 17.67
N PRO A 222 -15.57 -3.31 18.69
CA PRO A 222 -15.46 -2.67 20.02
C PRO A 222 -14.94 -1.23 19.94
N ILE A 223 -13.98 -0.96 19.05
CA ILE A 223 -13.49 0.40 18.74
C ILE A 223 -14.31 0.95 17.58
N LYS A 224 -15.38 1.64 17.87
CA LYS A 224 -16.35 2.12 16.88
C LYS A 224 -15.79 3.21 15.99
N SER A 225 -15.38 4.34 16.57
CA SER A 225 -14.98 5.51 15.78
C SER A 225 -13.90 6.37 16.41
N THR A 226 -13.71 6.37 17.73
CA THR A 226 -12.79 7.32 18.39
C THR A 226 -11.57 6.63 18.97
N VAL A 227 -10.41 7.27 18.78
CA VAL A 227 -9.12 6.83 19.33
C VAL A 227 -8.28 8.03 19.73
N THR A 228 -7.52 7.92 20.82
CA THR A 228 -6.63 8.97 21.33
C THR A 228 -5.19 8.51 21.48
N HIS A 229 -4.97 7.21 21.72
CA HIS A 229 -3.63 6.65 21.97
C HIS A 229 -3.44 5.31 21.26
N VAL A 230 -2.16 5.01 21.02
CA VAL A 230 -1.71 3.72 20.45
C VAL A 230 -0.52 3.24 21.25
N THR A 231 -0.53 1.94 21.59
CA THR A 231 0.65 1.24 22.12
C THR A 231 1.04 0.14 21.13
N VAL A 232 2.28 0.12 20.65
CA VAL A 232 2.80 -0.96 19.79
C VAL A 232 3.32 -2.08 20.67
N ARG A 233 2.81 -3.32 20.51
CA ARG A 233 3.10 -4.44 21.40
C ARG A 233 4.02 -5.51 20.82
N ARG A 234 4.03 -5.71 19.49
CA ARG A 234 4.83 -6.75 18.80
C ARG A 234 5.70 -6.18 17.71
#